data_9d60823f0b1c02dfd960f0969ea09eb6
#
_entry.id   9d60823f0b1c02dfd960f0969ea09eb6
#
_cell.length_a   1.000
_cell.length_b   1.000
_cell.length_c   1.000
_cell.angle_alpha   90.00
_cell.angle_beta   90.00
_cell.angle_gamma   90.00
#
_symmetry.space_group_name_H-M   'P 1'
#
loop_
_entity.id
_entity.type
_entity.pdbx_description
1 polymer ?
#
loop_
_entity_poly.entity_id
_entity_poly.type
_entity_poly.pdbx_seq_one_letter_code
_entity_poly.pdbx_strand_id
1 'polypeptide(L)'
;MGIAKETFIKVGYLMDKFRIEGNGPLVGEVVISGAKNAALPIIFASLLAEKPVILKNVPRLRDIDTSLELLKTLGSKVSFLDNELYIDNSNVKEFCAPYDLVKTMRASIWVLAPLVARFGRGEVSLPGGCAIGARPVDLHLKGLEQLGTKIKLNDGYVSARTEGQLQGSRIVIDKVSVGATVSIMTAAVLARGKTLIENAAREPEIVDTANFLNTLGAKIIGAGTDTIEVEGVQSLKGGEYSILPDRIETGTFLVAAAVSKGKVKCLNTDPRNLDIVISKLEEAGAKVELGNNWISLDMKDRKLKAVNITTAPHPGFPTDMQAQFTLLNILASGTGIITETIFENRFMHVPELIRMGAVAEIEGNTLICKETLELSGASVMATDLRASITLVLAASIASGITIVDRIYHIDRGYENIDNKLRQLGVNIERIK
;
A
#
# COMPACT_ATOMS: atom_id res chain seq x y z
N MET A 1 30.44 -49.89 14.35
CA MET A 1 30.12 -49.07 13.17
C MET A 1 28.61 -48.81 13.20
N GLY A 2 28.20 -47.74 13.82
CA GLY A 2 26.78 -47.37 13.97
C GLY A 2 26.53 -46.08 13.20
N ILE A 3 25.70 -46.20 12.17
CA ILE A 3 25.29 -45.06 11.33
C ILE A 3 24.17 -44.34 12.06
N ALA A 4 24.45 -43.13 12.56
CA ALA A 4 23.43 -42.23 13.09
C ALA A 4 22.50 -41.79 11.96
N LYS A 5 21.25 -42.18 12.05
CA LYS A 5 20.17 -41.60 11.22
C LYS A 5 19.90 -40.18 11.69
N GLU A 6 20.37 -39.19 10.94
CA GLU A 6 19.89 -37.82 11.09
C GLU A 6 18.42 -37.75 10.70
N THR A 7 17.58 -37.57 11.69
CA THR A 7 16.15 -37.28 11.50
C THR A 7 16.02 -35.86 11.11
N PHE A 8 15.88 -35.59 9.81
CA PHE A 8 15.45 -34.28 9.31
C PHE A 8 14.02 -34.00 9.79
N ILE A 9 13.90 -33.25 10.88
CA ILE A 9 12.63 -32.66 11.27
C ILE A 9 12.34 -31.58 10.24
N LYS A 10 11.46 -31.86 9.26
CA LYS A 10 10.78 -30.86 8.46
C LYS A 10 9.94 -30.03 9.42
N VAL A 11 10.48 -28.91 9.92
CA VAL A 11 9.68 -27.86 10.52
C VAL A 11 8.91 -27.21 9.37
N GLY A 12 7.77 -27.78 9.03
CA GLY A 12 6.76 -27.11 8.24
C GLY A 12 6.29 -25.92 9.07
N TYR A 13 6.68 -24.71 8.70
CA TYR A 13 6.01 -23.51 9.20
C TYR A 13 4.54 -23.63 8.79
N LEU A 14 3.68 -24.01 9.73
CA LEU A 14 2.24 -23.86 9.56
C LEU A 14 1.98 -22.37 9.38
N MET A 15 1.69 -21.95 8.15
CA MET A 15 1.30 -20.57 7.87
C MET A 15 -0.15 -20.39 8.30
N ASP A 16 -0.42 -19.31 9.03
CA ASP A 16 -1.78 -18.94 9.43
C ASP A 16 -2.70 -18.85 8.21
N LYS A 17 -3.95 -19.26 8.40
CA LYS A 17 -5.05 -19.25 7.44
C LYS A 17 -6.26 -18.55 8.03
N PHE A 18 -7.18 -18.09 7.21
CA PHE A 18 -8.51 -17.74 7.66
C PHE A 18 -9.49 -18.85 7.31
N ARG A 19 -10.25 -19.27 8.33
CA ARG A 19 -11.48 -20.04 8.17
C ARG A 19 -12.64 -19.05 8.25
N ILE A 20 -13.44 -18.98 7.19
CA ILE A 20 -14.54 -18.01 7.07
C ILE A 20 -15.79 -18.79 6.70
N GLU A 21 -16.88 -18.49 7.40
CA GLU A 21 -18.21 -19.01 7.09
C GLU A 21 -19.10 -17.82 6.74
N GLY A 22 -19.58 -17.80 5.50
CA GLY A 22 -20.43 -16.71 5.02
C GLY A 22 -21.77 -16.69 5.75
N ASN A 23 -22.16 -15.53 6.24
CA ASN A 23 -23.31 -15.43 7.15
C ASN A 23 -24.20 -14.19 6.94
N GLY A 24 -24.08 -13.54 5.80
CA GLY A 24 -25.04 -12.49 5.40
C GLY A 24 -24.49 -11.07 5.43
N PRO A 25 -25.36 -10.07 5.55
CA PRO A 25 -24.98 -8.67 5.42
C PRO A 25 -24.01 -8.20 6.48
N LEU A 26 -22.97 -7.45 6.07
CA LEU A 26 -22.06 -6.76 6.99
C LEU A 26 -22.72 -5.48 7.49
N VAL A 27 -22.81 -5.32 8.81
CA VAL A 27 -23.47 -4.16 9.43
C VAL A 27 -22.66 -3.66 10.62
N GLY A 28 -22.43 -2.36 10.69
CA GLY A 28 -21.77 -1.74 11.85
C GLY A 28 -20.86 -0.57 11.48
N GLU A 29 -19.99 -0.25 12.43
CA GLU A 29 -18.97 0.80 12.27
C GLU A 29 -17.58 0.19 12.37
N VAL A 30 -16.62 0.76 11.61
CA VAL A 30 -15.21 0.35 11.64
C VAL A 30 -14.32 1.59 11.67
N VAL A 31 -13.30 1.57 12.52
CA VAL A 31 -12.29 2.62 12.59
C VAL A 31 -11.17 2.27 11.59
N ILE A 32 -10.90 3.19 10.68
CA ILE A 32 -9.88 3.04 9.66
C ILE A 32 -8.50 3.32 10.25
N SER A 33 -7.55 2.45 9.95
CA SER A 33 -6.14 2.57 10.35
C SER A 33 -5.39 3.60 9.50
N GLY A 34 -4.20 3.98 9.94
CA GLY A 34 -3.30 4.81 9.15
C GLY A 34 -2.90 4.15 7.82
N ALA A 35 -2.67 4.98 6.81
CA ALA A 35 -2.37 4.50 5.47
C ALA A 35 -0.96 3.90 5.39
N LYS A 36 -0.88 2.61 5.06
CA LYS A 36 0.39 1.95 4.77
C LYS A 36 1.22 2.69 3.74
N ASN A 37 0.58 3.08 2.64
CA ASN A 37 1.25 3.69 1.49
C ASN A 37 1.78 5.10 1.78
N ALA A 38 1.32 5.73 2.88
CA ALA A 38 1.87 6.97 3.41
C ALA A 38 2.90 6.72 4.52
N ALA A 39 2.65 5.76 5.41
CA ALA A 39 3.55 5.46 6.52
C ALA A 39 4.95 5.04 6.03
N LEU A 40 5.04 4.18 5.01
CA LEU A 40 6.31 3.69 4.50
C LEU A 40 7.24 4.81 3.98
N PRO A 41 6.83 5.69 3.05
CA PRO A 41 7.69 6.78 2.61
C PRO A 41 8.04 7.75 3.75
N ILE A 42 7.11 8.05 4.66
CA ILE A 42 7.33 8.94 5.81
C ILE A 42 8.35 8.35 6.79
N ILE A 43 8.26 7.06 7.09
CA ILE A 43 9.22 6.35 7.95
C ILE A 43 10.64 6.46 7.38
N PHE A 44 10.83 6.23 6.07
CA PHE A 44 12.15 6.40 5.47
C PHE A 44 12.57 7.86 5.33
N ALA A 45 11.66 8.78 5.01
CA ALA A 45 11.95 10.21 4.95
C ALA A 45 12.36 10.79 6.31
N SER A 46 11.95 10.17 7.44
CA SER A 46 12.38 10.56 8.78
C SER A 46 13.90 10.51 8.97
N LEU A 47 14.63 9.71 8.16
CA LEU A 47 16.09 9.66 8.15
C LEU A 47 16.74 11.03 7.86
N LEU A 48 16.02 11.97 7.22
CA LEU A 48 16.50 13.32 6.98
C LEU A 48 16.54 14.18 8.25
N ALA A 49 15.79 13.82 9.30
CA ALA A 49 15.68 14.60 10.52
C ALA A 49 16.92 14.40 11.43
N GLU A 50 17.46 15.50 11.96
CA GLU A 50 18.56 15.48 12.91
C GLU A 50 18.14 15.16 14.34
N LYS A 51 16.88 15.43 14.68
CA LYS A 51 16.27 15.20 16.00
C LYS A 51 15.18 14.15 15.91
N PRO A 52 14.74 13.56 17.03
CA PRO A 52 13.70 12.56 17.05
C PRO A 52 12.40 13.00 16.37
N VAL A 53 11.73 12.04 15.75
CA VAL A 53 10.43 12.18 15.10
C VAL A 53 9.43 11.25 15.81
N ILE A 54 8.22 11.75 16.03
CA ILE A 54 7.09 10.97 16.55
C ILE A 54 6.02 10.89 15.46
N LEU A 55 5.70 9.69 15.01
CA LEU A 55 4.65 9.45 14.03
C LEU A 55 3.46 8.81 14.72
N LYS A 56 2.29 9.44 14.59
CA LYS A 56 1.01 8.96 15.12
C LYS A 56 0.18 8.28 14.03
N ASN A 57 -0.80 7.48 14.42
CA ASN A 57 -1.66 6.73 13.50
C ASN A 57 -0.87 5.82 12.54
N VAL A 58 0.24 5.25 13.01
CA VAL A 58 1.02 4.29 12.24
C VAL A 58 0.38 2.91 12.33
N PRO A 59 0.01 2.25 11.21
CA PRO A 59 -0.63 0.94 11.26
C PRO A 59 0.35 -0.17 11.66
N ARG A 60 -0.11 -1.18 12.39
CA ARG A 60 0.68 -2.37 12.72
C ARG A 60 0.60 -3.39 11.59
N LEU A 61 1.60 -3.37 10.73
CA LEU A 61 1.66 -4.20 9.53
C LEU A 61 3.05 -4.81 9.37
N ARG A 62 3.15 -6.00 8.75
CA ARG A 62 4.45 -6.64 8.46
C ARG A 62 5.42 -5.75 7.68
N ASP A 63 4.93 -4.96 6.73
CA ASP A 63 5.79 -4.06 5.96
C ASP A 63 6.33 -2.90 6.84
N ILE A 64 5.55 -2.45 7.84
CA ILE A 64 6.02 -1.48 8.85
C ILE A 64 7.12 -2.12 9.70
N ASP A 65 6.89 -3.33 10.25
CA ASP A 65 7.91 -4.03 11.04
C ASP A 65 9.22 -4.21 10.28
N THR A 66 9.15 -4.60 8.99
CA THR A 66 10.33 -4.69 8.12
C THR A 66 11.05 -3.34 7.96
N SER A 67 10.30 -2.23 7.82
CA SER A 67 10.88 -0.89 7.75
C SER A 67 11.59 -0.50 9.04
N LEU A 68 11.02 -0.84 10.19
CA LEU A 68 11.61 -0.57 11.49
C LEU A 68 12.88 -1.38 11.72
N GLU A 69 12.90 -2.65 11.33
CA GLU A 69 14.12 -3.47 11.37
C GLU A 69 15.20 -2.93 10.44
N LEU A 70 14.83 -2.43 9.26
CA LEU A 70 15.79 -1.77 8.36
C LEU A 70 16.37 -0.51 9.01
N LEU A 71 15.55 0.37 9.61
CA LEU A 71 16.04 1.55 10.33
C LEU A 71 16.97 1.18 11.48
N LYS A 72 16.63 0.16 12.28
CA LYS A 72 17.49 -0.35 13.36
C LYS A 72 18.83 -0.86 12.83
N THR A 73 18.83 -1.59 11.71
CA THR A 73 20.05 -2.06 11.03
C THR A 73 20.96 -0.90 10.62
N LEU A 74 20.39 0.24 10.22
CA LEU A 74 21.14 1.45 9.88
C LEU A 74 21.67 2.20 11.13
N GLY A 75 21.20 1.86 12.33
CA GLY A 75 21.60 2.47 13.61
C GLY A 75 20.57 3.41 14.22
N SER A 76 19.36 3.52 13.67
CA SER A 76 18.28 4.30 14.27
C SER A 76 17.76 3.62 15.54
N LYS A 77 17.38 4.43 16.55
CA LYS A 77 16.62 3.96 17.71
C LYS A 77 15.13 4.08 17.41
N VAL A 78 14.42 2.99 17.57
CA VAL A 78 12.99 2.90 17.22
C VAL A 78 12.21 2.29 18.38
N SER A 79 11.11 2.93 18.76
CA SER A 79 10.10 2.40 19.71
C SER A 79 8.71 2.56 19.12
N PHE A 80 7.91 1.49 19.14
CA PHE A 80 6.58 1.46 18.56
C PHE A 80 5.55 0.94 19.58
N LEU A 81 4.66 1.81 20.05
CA LEU A 81 3.64 1.52 21.03
C LEU A 81 2.32 2.23 20.66
N ASP A 82 1.19 1.56 20.79
CA ASP A 82 -0.17 2.10 20.60
C ASP A 82 -0.36 2.97 19.33
N ASN A 83 0.14 2.46 18.19
CA ASN A 83 0.13 3.14 16.89
C ASN A 83 0.91 4.47 16.86
N GLU A 84 1.76 4.70 17.88
CA GLU A 84 2.71 5.80 17.92
C GLU A 84 4.14 5.26 17.77
N LEU A 85 4.87 5.81 16.82
CA LEU A 85 6.21 5.40 16.45
C LEU A 85 7.20 6.51 16.75
N TYR A 86 8.13 6.26 17.68
CA TYR A 86 9.29 7.12 17.96
C TYR A 86 10.49 6.66 17.14
N ILE A 87 11.15 7.58 16.44
CA ILE A 87 12.34 7.34 15.62
C ILE A 87 13.41 8.39 15.96
N ASP A 88 14.60 7.94 16.35
CA ASP A 88 15.77 8.77 16.56
C ASP A 88 16.91 8.31 15.64
N ASN A 89 17.23 9.13 14.66
CA ASN A 89 18.23 8.89 13.62
C ASN A 89 19.59 9.56 13.93
N SER A 90 19.84 9.99 15.17
CA SER A 90 21.09 10.67 15.57
C SER A 90 22.32 9.76 15.51
N ASN A 91 22.12 8.44 15.55
CA ASN A 91 23.20 7.45 15.62
C ASN A 91 23.27 6.53 14.37
N VAL A 92 22.74 6.98 13.22
CA VAL A 92 22.87 6.25 11.96
C VAL A 92 24.33 6.19 11.53
N LYS A 93 24.87 4.98 11.36
CA LYS A 93 26.28 4.71 11.03
C LYS A 93 26.43 3.74 9.87
N GLU A 94 25.40 2.93 9.61
CA GLU A 94 25.34 1.99 8.51
C GLU A 94 24.51 2.59 7.37
N PHE A 95 24.89 2.29 6.12
CA PHE A 95 24.31 2.90 4.94
C PHE A 95 23.91 1.84 3.89
N CYS A 96 23.87 0.56 4.29
CA CYS A 96 23.51 -0.55 3.43
C CYS A 96 22.18 -1.19 3.88
N ALA A 97 21.21 -1.25 2.98
CA ALA A 97 19.97 -2.03 3.14
C ALA A 97 20.18 -3.44 2.59
N PRO A 98 20.28 -4.47 3.46
CA PRO A 98 20.68 -5.81 3.06
C PRO A 98 19.56 -6.55 2.32
N TYR A 99 19.95 -7.48 1.44
CA TYR A 99 19.05 -8.29 0.61
C TYR A 99 17.93 -8.96 1.41
N ASP A 100 18.22 -9.52 2.58
CA ASP A 100 17.24 -10.27 3.37
C ASP A 100 16.03 -9.42 3.83
N LEU A 101 16.22 -8.14 4.08
CA LEU A 101 15.14 -7.20 4.39
C LEU A 101 14.46 -6.67 3.11
N VAL A 102 15.26 -6.30 2.11
CA VAL A 102 14.74 -5.69 0.86
C VAL A 102 13.91 -6.67 0.05
N LYS A 103 14.30 -7.97 -0.03
CA LYS A 103 13.55 -8.99 -0.79
C LYS A 103 12.11 -9.16 -0.34
N THR A 104 11.81 -8.85 0.91
CA THR A 104 10.47 -9.01 1.50
C THR A 104 9.58 -7.78 1.28
N MET A 105 10.19 -6.59 1.08
CA MET A 105 9.48 -5.33 0.97
C MET A 105 10.13 -4.40 -0.06
N ARG A 106 9.49 -4.27 -1.20
CA ARG A 106 9.98 -3.47 -2.32
C ARG A 106 10.17 -1.98 -2.00
N ALA A 107 9.34 -1.44 -1.08
CA ALA A 107 9.41 -0.06 -0.60
C ALA A 107 10.76 0.28 0.07
N SER A 108 11.58 -0.72 0.40
CA SER A 108 12.93 -0.52 0.95
C SER A 108 13.83 0.32 0.04
N ILE A 109 13.55 0.41 -1.27
CA ILE A 109 14.28 1.30 -2.19
C ILE A 109 14.21 2.77 -1.77
N TRP A 110 13.15 3.20 -1.09
CA TRP A 110 12.98 4.57 -0.63
C TRP A 110 14.02 5.00 0.40
N VAL A 111 14.70 4.08 1.07
CA VAL A 111 15.76 4.40 2.02
C VAL A 111 16.97 5.04 1.33
N LEU A 112 17.18 4.78 0.04
CA LEU A 112 18.33 5.28 -0.72
C LEU A 112 18.37 6.81 -0.78
N ALA A 113 17.21 7.43 -1.05
CA ALA A 113 17.10 8.87 -1.22
C ALA A 113 17.54 9.67 0.04
N PRO A 114 16.98 9.42 1.24
CA PRO A 114 17.42 10.13 2.44
C PRO A 114 18.86 9.78 2.86
N LEU A 115 19.35 8.55 2.62
CA LEU A 115 20.72 8.19 2.92
C LEU A 115 21.70 9.02 2.08
N VAL A 116 21.46 9.13 0.77
CA VAL A 116 22.32 9.94 -0.11
C VAL A 116 22.21 11.43 0.22
N ALA A 117 20.99 11.92 0.44
CA ALA A 117 20.77 13.35 0.70
C ALA A 117 21.42 13.82 2.00
N ARG A 118 21.35 13.03 3.08
CA ARG A 118 21.88 13.41 4.40
C ARG A 118 23.31 12.99 4.62
N PHE A 119 23.70 11.79 4.16
CA PHE A 119 24.99 11.19 4.49
C PHE A 119 25.93 11.08 3.28
N GLY A 120 25.50 11.51 2.09
CA GLY A 120 26.28 11.49 0.86
C GLY A 120 26.48 10.11 0.23
N ARG A 121 25.92 9.06 0.83
CA ARG A 121 26.06 7.67 0.35
C ARG A 121 24.92 6.79 0.84
N GLY A 122 24.60 5.79 0.05
CA GLY A 122 23.65 4.73 0.42
C GLY A 122 23.81 3.52 -0.50
N GLU A 123 23.47 2.35 0.01
CA GLU A 123 23.49 1.11 -0.75
C GLU A 123 22.21 0.32 -0.44
N VAL A 124 21.53 -0.14 -1.47
CA VAL A 124 20.27 -0.90 -1.33
C VAL A 124 20.32 -2.10 -2.26
N SER A 125 20.04 -3.28 -1.76
CA SER A 125 19.85 -4.45 -2.62
C SER A 125 18.73 -4.18 -3.62
N LEU A 126 18.88 -4.64 -4.85
CA LEU A 126 17.77 -4.59 -5.82
C LEU A 126 16.62 -5.44 -5.29
N PRO A 127 15.40 -4.89 -5.26
CA PRO A 127 14.24 -5.66 -4.85
C PRO A 127 13.96 -6.77 -5.85
N GLY A 128 13.63 -7.97 -5.37
CA GLY A 128 13.19 -9.08 -6.22
C GLY A 128 11.95 -8.75 -7.05
N GLY A 129 11.58 -9.63 -7.97
CA GLY A 129 10.38 -9.50 -8.80
C GLY A 129 9.11 -9.39 -7.95
N CYS A 130 8.08 -8.74 -8.50
CA CYS A 130 6.77 -8.62 -7.88
C CYS A 130 5.75 -9.47 -8.64
N ALA A 131 4.85 -10.15 -7.93
CA ALA A 131 3.84 -11.02 -8.54
C ALA A 131 2.88 -10.26 -9.49
N ILE A 132 2.64 -8.97 -9.24
CA ILE A 132 1.69 -8.15 -10.02
C ILE A 132 2.31 -7.44 -11.23
N GLY A 133 3.62 -7.58 -11.48
CA GLY A 133 4.29 -7.01 -12.64
C GLY A 133 5.67 -6.42 -12.39
N ALA A 134 6.34 -6.04 -13.48
CA ALA A 134 7.63 -5.39 -13.44
C ALA A 134 7.50 -3.98 -12.83
N ARG A 135 8.34 -3.70 -11.84
CA ARG A 135 8.42 -2.40 -11.18
C ARG A 135 9.86 -1.93 -11.16
N PRO A 136 10.39 -1.48 -12.29
CA PRO A 136 11.76 -1.05 -12.37
C PRO A 136 12.03 0.11 -11.40
N VAL A 137 13.23 0.14 -10.84
CA VAL A 137 13.68 1.23 -9.95
C VAL A 137 14.40 2.35 -10.71
N ASP A 138 14.48 2.22 -12.03
CA ASP A 138 15.19 3.12 -12.92
C ASP A 138 14.75 4.59 -12.80
N LEU A 139 13.43 4.84 -12.66
CA LEU A 139 12.93 6.20 -12.49
C LEU A 139 13.40 6.85 -11.17
N HIS A 140 13.55 6.05 -10.09
CA HIS A 140 14.13 6.54 -8.84
C HIS A 140 15.59 6.92 -9.06
N LEU A 141 16.35 6.05 -9.72
CA LEU A 141 17.78 6.22 -9.94
C LEU A 141 18.08 7.41 -10.87
N LYS A 142 17.37 7.50 -12.01
CA LYS A 142 17.46 8.64 -12.92
C LYS A 142 17.22 9.98 -12.23
N GLY A 143 16.20 10.04 -11.36
CA GLY A 143 15.90 11.25 -10.60
C GLY A 143 17.02 11.63 -9.61
N LEU A 144 17.62 10.65 -8.93
CA LEU A 144 18.74 10.87 -8.05
C LEU A 144 20.01 11.30 -8.84
N GLU A 145 20.27 10.72 -10.00
CA GLU A 145 21.38 11.12 -10.88
C GLU A 145 21.24 12.58 -11.34
N GLN A 146 20.03 13.03 -11.66
CA GLN A 146 19.75 14.43 -12.03
C GLN A 146 19.96 15.41 -10.87
N LEU A 147 19.93 14.95 -9.61
CA LEU A 147 20.34 15.71 -8.44
C LEU A 147 21.86 15.64 -8.15
N GLY A 148 22.64 14.94 -8.98
CA GLY A 148 24.09 14.84 -8.87
C GLY A 148 24.60 13.59 -8.17
N THR A 149 23.77 12.57 -7.98
CA THR A 149 24.20 11.28 -7.41
C THR A 149 24.92 10.43 -8.47
N LYS A 150 26.05 9.83 -8.11
CA LYS A 150 26.73 8.81 -8.90
C LYS A 150 26.21 7.44 -8.50
N ILE A 151 25.63 6.69 -9.45
CA ILE A 151 25.03 5.39 -9.21
C ILE A 151 25.85 4.30 -9.88
N LYS A 152 26.04 3.18 -9.16
CA LYS A 152 26.64 1.95 -9.68
C LYS A 152 25.80 0.75 -9.28
N LEU A 153 25.67 -0.20 -10.21
CA LEU A 153 25.04 -1.49 -9.98
C LEU A 153 26.13 -2.55 -9.86
N ASN A 154 26.31 -3.12 -8.67
CA ASN A 154 27.30 -4.15 -8.40
C ASN A 154 26.66 -5.25 -7.54
N ASP A 155 26.89 -6.51 -7.90
CA ASP A 155 26.51 -7.70 -7.12
C ASP A 155 25.03 -7.71 -6.63
N GLY A 156 24.11 -7.17 -7.45
CA GLY A 156 22.70 -7.07 -7.11
C GLY A 156 22.35 -5.91 -6.19
N TYR A 157 23.28 -4.98 -5.96
CA TYR A 157 23.07 -3.76 -5.16
C TYR A 157 23.15 -2.51 -6.02
N VAL A 158 22.32 -1.53 -5.67
CA VAL A 158 22.44 -0.14 -6.10
C VAL A 158 23.27 0.59 -5.08
N SER A 159 24.48 0.98 -5.45
CA SER A 159 25.36 1.85 -4.65
C SER A 159 25.28 3.27 -5.19
N ALA A 160 24.90 4.21 -4.35
CA ALA A 160 24.71 5.62 -4.69
C ALA A 160 25.59 6.50 -3.82
N ARG A 161 26.27 7.47 -4.44
CA ARG A 161 27.18 8.41 -3.74
C ARG A 161 27.09 9.80 -4.38
N THR A 162 27.31 10.84 -3.57
CA THR A 162 27.45 12.21 -4.06
C THR A 162 28.80 12.81 -3.65
N GLU A 163 29.34 13.65 -4.51
CA GLU A 163 30.53 14.46 -4.20
C GLU A 163 30.06 15.83 -3.66
N GLY A 164 29.84 15.89 -2.35
CA GLY A 164 29.27 17.05 -1.69
C GLY A 164 27.74 17.03 -1.63
N GLN A 165 27.13 18.21 -1.55
CA GLN A 165 25.67 18.36 -1.44
C GLN A 165 24.99 18.13 -2.81
N LEU A 166 23.83 17.46 -2.81
CA LEU A 166 22.98 17.36 -3.99
C LEU A 166 22.63 18.74 -4.56
N GLN A 167 22.38 18.82 -5.86
CA GLN A 167 22.05 20.07 -6.54
C GLN A 167 20.62 20.05 -7.05
N GLY A 168 19.86 21.10 -6.76
CA GLY A 168 18.53 21.27 -7.29
C GLY A 168 18.52 21.31 -8.82
N SER A 169 17.53 20.69 -9.42
CA SER A 169 17.43 20.51 -10.87
C SER A 169 15.95 20.49 -11.33
N ARG A 170 15.73 20.75 -12.61
CA ARG A 170 14.44 20.45 -13.25
C ARG A 170 14.43 18.98 -13.66
N ILE A 171 13.47 18.22 -13.13
CA ILE A 171 13.35 16.78 -13.34
C ILE A 171 11.98 16.48 -13.93
N VAL A 172 11.94 15.92 -15.12
CA VAL A 172 10.72 15.44 -15.78
C VAL A 172 10.68 13.92 -15.61
N ILE A 173 9.65 13.40 -14.95
CA ILE A 173 9.47 11.96 -14.77
C ILE A 173 8.82 11.38 -16.05
N ASP A 174 9.49 10.47 -16.76
CA ASP A 174 9.01 9.93 -18.04
C ASP A 174 7.60 9.30 -17.96
N LYS A 175 7.31 8.64 -16.83
CA LYS A 175 6.01 8.03 -16.53
C LYS A 175 5.65 8.34 -15.08
N VAL A 176 4.40 8.76 -14.83
CA VAL A 176 3.91 9.02 -13.45
C VAL A 176 4.25 7.83 -12.54
N SER A 177 4.97 8.11 -11.47
CA SER A 177 5.45 7.09 -10.53
C SER A 177 5.45 7.64 -9.10
N VAL A 178 4.60 7.04 -8.24
CA VAL A 178 4.58 7.35 -6.80
C VAL A 178 5.96 7.16 -6.19
N GLY A 179 6.59 6.03 -6.49
CA GLY A 179 7.89 5.68 -5.92
C GLY A 179 8.98 6.68 -6.31
N ALA A 180 9.09 7.04 -7.59
CA ALA A 180 10.09 8.00 -8.05
C ALA A 180 9.82 9.40 -7.49
N THR A 181 8.56 9.85 -7.48
CA THR A 181 8.17 11.15 -6.90
C THR A 181 8.59 11.25 -5.44
N VAL A 182 8.32 10.23 -4.61
CA VAL A 182 8.78 10.18 -3.21
C VAL A 182 10.29 10.27 -3.11
N SER A 183 11.05 9.47 -3.89
CA SER A 183 12.51 9.45 -3.83
C SER A 183 13.12 10.80 -4.21
N ILE A 184 12.65 11.38 -5.32
CA ILE A 184 13.18 12.67 -5.82
C ILE A 184 12.82 13.79 -4.85
N MET A 185 11.56 13.87 -4.41
CA MET A 185 11.09 14.88 -3.46
C MET A 185 11.88 14.80 -2.15
N THR A 186 12.07 13.60 -1.59
CA THR A 186 12.81 13.37 -0.34
C THR A 186 14.28 13.79 -0.48
N ALA A 187 14.95 13.41 -1.59
CA ALA A 187 16.35 13.79 -1.82
C ALA A 187 16.51 15.30 -2.02
N ALA A 188 15.57 15.93 -2.74
CA ALA A 188 15.61 17.36 -3.06
C ALA A 188 15.52 18.27 -1.83
N VAL A 189 14.94 17.79 -0.70
CA VAL A 189 14.80 18.57 0.53
C VAL A 189 16.13 19.10 1.05
N LEU A 190 17.22 18.34 0.91
CA LEU A 190 18.56 18.76 1.34
C LEU A 190 19.47 19.12 0.17
N ALA A 191 18.97 19.24 -1.06
CA ALA A 191 19.74 19.68 -2.21
C ALA A 191 19.98 21.20 -2.17
N ARG A 192 21.05 21.68 -2.77
CA ARG A 192 21.32 23.11 -2.89
C ARG A 192 20.47 23.73 -3.99
N GLY A 193 19.72 24.76 -3.69
CA GLY A 193 18.89 25.50 -4.65
C GLY A 193 17.48 24.90 -4.77
N LYS A 194 16.84 25.07 -5.92
CA LYS A 194 15.46 24.63 -6.19
C LYS A 194 15.43 23.40 -7.08
N THR A 195 14.53 22.47 -6.77
CA THR A 195 14.18 21.34 -7.63
C THR A 195 12.74 21.48 -8.10
N LEU A 196 12.53 21.34 -9.41
CA LEU A 196 11.22 21.29 -10.02
C LEU A 196 10.97 19.88 -10.53
N ILE A 197 9.95 19.19 -9.99
CA ILE A 197 9.57 17.83 -10.36
C ILE A 197 8.31 17.93 -11.21
N GLU A 198 8.40 17.60 -12.50
CA GLU A 198 7.29 17.62 -13.45
C GLU A 198 6.81 16.19 -13.75
N ASN A 199 5.54 16.05 -14.10
CA ASN A 199 4.84 14.77 -14.25
C ASN A 199 4.91 13.93 -12.96
N ALA A 200 4.82 14.62 -11.81
CA ALA A 200 4.81 14.02 -10.49
C ALA A 200 3.52 13.21 -10.23
N ALA A 201 3.62 12.23 -9.36
CA ALA A 201 2.45 11.53 -8.83
C ALA A 201 1.65 12.47 -7.91
N ARG A 202 0.32 12.33 -7.93
CA ARG A 202 -0.62 13.25 -7.24
C ARG A 202 -1.35 12.60 -6.08
N GLU A 203 -1.05 11.35 -5.76
CA GLU A 203 -1.71 10.56 -4.74
C GLU A 203 -1.72 11.28 -3.38
N PRO A 204 -2.79 11.16 -2.57
CA PRO A 204 -2.86 11.74 -1.23
C PRO A 204 -1.65 11.40 -0.35
N GLU A 205 -1.05 10.23 -0.55
CA GLU A 205 0.15 9.77 0.13
C GLU A 205 1.41 10.58 -0.22
N ILE A 206 1.45 11.18 -1.42
CA ILE A 206 2.51 12.14 -1.81
C ILE A 206 2.32 13.47 -1.06
N VAL A 207 1.08 13.94 -0.99
CA VAL A 207 0.72 15.15 -0.22
C VAL A 207 1.06 14.97 1.25
N ASP A 208 0.74 13.80 1.82
CA ASP A 208 1.03 13.48 3.21
C ASP A 208 2.54 13.45 3.50
N THR A 209 3.33 12.85 2.60
CA THR A 209 4.80 12.85 2.70
C THR A 209 5.38 14.26 2.63
N ALA A 210 4.86 15.12 1.73
CA ALA A 210 5.29 16.51 1.63
C ALA A 210 4.92 17.31 2.88
N ASN A 211 3.71 17.13 3.41
CA ASN A 211 3.25 17.77 4.65
C ASN A 211 4.10 17.35 5.86
N PHE A 212 4.42 16.07 5.96
CA PHE A 212 5.37 15.58 6.98
C PHE A 212 6.71 16.28 6.88
N LEU A 213 7.32 16.30 5.72
CA LEU A 213 8.62 16.97 5.50
C LEU A 213 8.55 18.46 5.80
N ASN A 214 7.48 19.15 5.38
CA ASN A 214 7.25 20.57 5.69
C ASN A 214 7.09 20.83 7.20
N THR A 215 6.44 19.90 7.94
CA THR A 215 6.34 19.98 9.39
C THR A 215 7.73 19.95 10.06
N LEU A 216 8.69 19.23 9.47
CA LEU A 216 10.08 19.19 9.93
C LEU A 216 10.92 20.38 9.45
N GLY A 217 10.38 21.27 8.63
CA GLY A 217 11.05 22.47 8.15
C GLY A 217 11.50 22.45 6.69
N ALA A 218 11.07 21.47 5.90
CA ALA A 218 11.24 21.50 4.44
C ALA A 218 10.39 22.62 3.81
N LYS A 219 10.65 22.91 2.55
CA LYS A 219 9.93 23.90 1.74
C LYS A 219 9.45 23.23 0.44
N ILE A 220 8.32 22.57 0.51
CA ILE A 220 7.70 21.84 -0.61
C ILE A 220 6.35 22.45 -0.92
N ILE A 221 6.11 22.80 -2.17
CA ILE A 221 4.84 23.29 -2.68
C ILE A 221 4.42 22.49 -3.91
N GLY A 222 3.12 22.50 -4.24
CA GLY A 222 2.56 21.83 -5.42
C GLY A 222 2.33 20.33 -5.26
N ALA A 223 2.58 19.71 -4.09
CA ALA A 223 2.22 18.32 -3.84
C ALA A 223 0.71 18.10 -4.04
N GLY A 224 0.33 17.04 -4.77
CA GLY A 224 -1.04 16.79 -5.22
C GLY A 224 -1.34 17.35 -6.61
N THR A 225 -0.42 18.10 -7.21
CA THR A 225 -0.46 18.50 -8.63
C THR A 225 0.57 17.72 -9.45
N ASP A 226 0.64 17.93 -10.77
CA ASP A 226 1.66 17.31 -11.63
C ASP A 226 3.04 17.96 -11.54
N THR A 227 3.15 19.04 -10.76
CA THR A 227 4.38 19.80 -10.61
C THR A 227 4.63 20.09 -9.14
N ILE A 228 5.78 19.61 -8.63
CA ILE A 228 6.21 19.82 -7.25
C ILE A 228 7.49 20.67 -7.26
N GLU A 229 7.49 21.77 -6.52
CA GLU A 229 8.70 22.58 -6.27
C GLU A 229 9.24 22.27 -4.87
N VAL A 230 10.53 22.03 -4.77
CA VAL A 230 11.25 21.84 -3.50
C VAL A 230 12.39 22.85 -3.44
N GLU A 231 12.35 23.77 -2.47
CA GLU A 231 13.49 24.63 -2.13
C GLU A 231 14.31 23.93 -1.05
N GLY A 232 15.55 23.61 -1.38
CA GLY A 232 16.43 22.87 -0.48
C GLY A 232 16.77 23.65 0.79
N VAL A 233 16.86 22.93 1.90
CA VAL A 233 17.21 23.44 3.23
C VAL A 233 18.50 22.80 3.74
N GLN A 234 19.15 23.42 4.74
CA GLN A 234 20.39 22.87 5.28
C GLN A 234 20.18 21.64 6.16
N SER A 235 19.10 21.63 6.94
CA SER A 235 18.74 20.52 7.83
C SER A 235 17.26 20.49 8.14
N LEU A 236 16.77 19.34 8.60
CA LEU A 236 15.41 19.18 9.12
C LEU A 236 15.44 18.97 10.64
N LYS A 237 14.47 19.57 11.30
CA LYS A 237 14.24 19.40 12.74
C LYS A 237 13.55 18.06 13.00
N GLY A 238 13.42 17.68 14.27
CA GLY A 238 12.46 16.67 14.69
C GLY A 238 11.06 17.26 14.82
N GLY A 239 10.07 16.40 15.09
CA GLY A 239 8.71 16.86 15.28
C GLY A 239 7.71 15.71 15.39
N GLU A 240 6.44 16.06 15.55
CA GLU A 240 5.33 15.11 15.58
C GLU A 240 4.50 15.24 14.30
N TYR A 241 4.02 14.12 13.80
CA TYR A 241 3.15 14.06 12.62
C TYR A 241 2.18 12.90 12.73
N SER A 242 0.96 13.07 12.22
CA SER A 242 -0.04 12.01 12.16
C SER A 242 -0.24 11.56 10.73
N ILE A 243 -0.04 10.27 10.49
CA ILE A 243 -0.24 9.64 9.17
C ILE A 243 -1.72 9.74 8.79
N LEU A 244 -2.03 10.03 7.52
CA LEU A 244 -3.40 10.05 7.02
C LEU A 244 -4.06 8.67 7.10
N PRO A 245 -5.40 8.59 7.23
CA PRO A 245 -6.13 7.32 7.21
C PRO A 245 -6.03 6.60 5.87
N ASP A 246 -6.07 5.25 5.88
CA ASP A 246 -5.96 4.43 4.66
C ASP A 246 -7.25 4.47 3.83
N ARG A 247 -7.21 5.22 2.73
CA ARG A 247 -8.31 5.30 1.76
C ARG A 247 -8.62 3.96 1.09
N ILE A 248 -7.64 3.07 0.94
CA ILE A 248 -7.85 1.76 0.32
C ILE A 248 -8.53 0.81 1.31
N GLU A 249 -8.18 0.85 2.58
CA GLU A 249 -8.92 0.14 3.63
C GLU A 249 -10.37 0.64 3.70
N THR A 250 -10.57 1.97 3.69
CA THR A 250 -11.91 2.57 3.64
C THR A 250 -12.72 2.03 2.46
N GLY A 251 -12.19 2.13 1.24
CA GLY A 251 -12.84 1.64 0.03
C GLY A 251 -13.15 0.14 0.11
N THR A 252 -12.26 -0.65 0.70
CA THR A 252 -12.45 -2.10 0.91
C THR A 252 -13.68 -2.39 1.79
N PHE A 253 -13.86 -1.68 2.91
CA PHE A 253 -15.04 -1.85 3.76
C PHE A 253 -16.33 -1.32 3.12
N LEU A 254 -16.25 -0.26 2.31
CA LEU A 254 -17.40 0.21 1.53
C LEU A 254 -17.83 -0.83 0.48
N VAL A 255 -16.88 -1.44 -0.23
CA VAL A 255 -17.18 -2.55 -1.15
C VAL A 255 -17.74 -3.75 -0.38
N ALA A 256 -17.20 -4.09 0.80
CA ALA A 256 -17.73 -5.16 1.64
C ALA A 256 -19.23 -4.94 1.98
N ALA A 257 -19.62 -3.70 2.34
CA ALA A 257 -21.01 -3.34 2.57
C ALA A 257 -21.85 -3.49 1.28
N ALA A 258 -21.31 -3.05 0.13
CA ALA A 258 -22.04 -3.12 -1.15
C ALA A 258 -22.33 -4.57 -1.57
N VAL A 259 -21.30 -5.44 -1.54
CA VAL A 259 -21.43 -6.84 -2.01
C VAL A 259 -22.24 -7.72 -1.05
N SER A 260 -22.23 -7.40 0.25
CA SER A 260 -23.00 -8.12 1.26
C SER A 260 -24.45 -7.62 1.41
N LYS A 261 -24.87 -6.58 0.65
CA LYS A 261 -26.15 -5.87 0.82
C LYS A 261 -26.32 -5.33 2.25
N GLY A 262 -25.20 -4.92 2.86
CA GLY A 262 -25.12 -4.45 4.23
C GLY A 262 -25.14 -2.93 4.37
N LYS A 263 -24.76 -2.49 5.58
CA LYS A 263 -24.60 -1.07 5.91
C LYS A 263 -23.38 -0.90 6.81
N VAL A 264 -22.33 -0.24 6.31
CA VAL A 264 -21.10 0.00 7.07
C VAL A 264 -20.78 1.48 7.11
N LYS A 265 -20.33 1.95 8.27
CA LYS A 265 -19.79 3.28 8.47
C LYS A 265 -18.32 3.20 8.83
N CYS A 266 -17.48 3.77 7.98
CA CYS A 266 -16.05 3.91 8.18
C CYS A 266 -15.77 5.21 8.93
N LEU A 267 -15.17 5.12 10.10
CA LEU A 267 -14.75 6.24 10.96
C LEU A 267 -13.26 6.51 10.76
N ASN A 268 -12.82 7.73 11.08
CA ASN A 268 -11.43 8.15 10.91
C ASN A 268 -10.96 8.01 9.45
N THR A 269 -11.69 8.62 8.51
CA THR A 269 -11.35 8.61 7.08
C THR A 269 -11.69 9.95 6.44
N ASP A 270 -10.95 10.33 5.39
CA ASP A 270 -11.20 11.57 4.65
C ASP A 270 -11.89 11.25 3.32
N PRO A 271 -13.18 11.62 3.15
CA PRO A 271 -13.93 11.37 1.93
C PRO A 271 -13.28 11.95 0.67
N ARG A 272 -12.59 13.09 0.77
CA ARG A 272 -11.95 13.78 -0.36
C ARG A 272 -10.87 12.96 -1.05
N ASN A 273 -10.34 11.94 -0.39
CA ASN A 273 -9.32 11.05 -0.94
C ASN A 273 -9.91 9.85 -1.72
N LEU A 274 -11.25 9.77 -1.84
CA LEU A 274 -11.98 8.62 -2.38
C LEU A 274 -13.02 8.98 -3.44
N ASP A 275 -13.06 10.21 -3.95
CA ASP A 275 -14.11 10.72 -4.82
C ASP A 275 -14.48 9.75 -5.97
N ILE A 276 -13.51 9.24 -6.72
CA ILE A 276 -13.77 8.34 -7.84
C ILE A 276 -14.33 6.97 -7.37
N VAL A 277 -13.89 6.48 -6.21
CA VAL A 277 -14.37 5.21 -5.64
C VAL A 277 -15.81 5.39 -5.15
N ILE A 278 -16.11 6.50 -4.47
CA ILE A 278 -17.46 6.85 -4.02
C ILE A 278 -18.41 6.97 -5.21
N SER A 279 -18.02 7.72 -6.24
CA SER A 279 -18.80 7.87 -7.46
C SER A 279 -19.13 6.53 -8.12
N LYS A 280 -18.16 5.60 -8.17
CA LYS A 280 -18.38 4.25 -8.72
C LYS A 280 -19.29 3.38 -7.83
N LEU A 281 -19.24 3.53 -6.52
CA LEU A 281 -20.17 2.84 -5.60
C LEU A 281 -21.60 3.38 -5.74
N GLU A 282 -21.77 4.69 -5.93
CA GLU A 282 -23.08 5.30 -6.22
C GLU A 282 -23.62 4.86 -7.59
N GLU A 283 -22.77 4.80 -8.63
CA GLU A 283 -23.11 4.24 -9.94
C GLU A 283 -23.57 2.77 -9.83
N ALA A 284 -22.92 2.01 -8.94
CA ALA A 284 -23.29 0.62 -8.62
C ALA A 284 -24.60 0.51 -7.82
N GLY A 285 -25.24 1.62 -7.45
CA GLY A 285 -26.54 1.67 -6.79
C GLY A 285 -26.50 1.85 -5.27
N ALA A 286 -25.32 2.04 -4.67
CA ALA A 286 -25.20 2.26 -3.23
C ALA A 286 -25.70 3.67 -2.84
N LYS A 287 -26.22 3.79 -1.60
CA LYS A 287 -26.43 5.08 -0.96
C LYS A 287 -25.19 5.39 -0.12
N VAL A 288 -24.49 6.47 -0.46
CA VAL A 288 -23.31 6.92 0.28
C VAL A 288 -23.64 8.22 1.02
N GLU A 289 -23.22 8.30 2.28
CA GLU A 289 -23.32 9.49 3.10
C GLU A 289 -21.93 9.88 3.60
N LEU A 290 -21.59 11.17 3.50
CA LEU A 290 -20.28 11.71 3.82
C LEU A 290 -20.35 12.63 5.04
N GLY A 291 -19.35 12.53 5.91
CA GLY A 291 -19.12 13.48 6.99
C GLY A 291 -17.70 14.02 6.95
N ASN A 292 -17.31 14.84 7.91
CA ASN A 292 -15.98 15.45 7.90
C ASN A 292 -14.83 14.41 8.01
N ASN A 293 -15.06 13.32 8.75
CA ASN A 293 -14.08 12.27 9.02
C ASN A 293 -14.69 10.87 9.00
N TRP A 294 -15.78 10.67 8.26
CA TRP A 294 -16.43 9.38 8.10
C TRP A 294 -17.15 9.27 6.76
N ILE A 295 -17.32 8.02 6.32
CA ILE A 295 -18.11 7.65 5.14
C ILE A 295 -19.02 6.49 5.55
N SER A 296 -20.31 6.55 5.19
CA SER A 296 -21.23 5.44 5.37
C SER A 296 -21.77 4.99 4.01
N LEU A 297 -21.83 3.69 3.81
CA LEU A 297 -22.48 3.08 2.65
C LEU A 297 -23.62 2.19 3.12
N ASP A 298 -24.79 2.36 2.48
CA ASP A 298 -25.99 1.57 2.72
C ASP A 298 -26.46 0.94 1.40
N MET A 299 -26.42 -0.40 1.35
CA MET A 299 -26.88 -1.18 0.21
C MET A 299 -28.15 -1.98 0.52
N LYS A 300 -28.72 -1.82 1.72
CA LYS A 300 -29.93 -2.53 2.14
C LYS A 300 -31.09 -2.22 1.18
N ASP A 301 -31.80 -3.25 0.76
CA ASP A 301 -32.96 -3.17 -0.15
C ASP A 301 -32.65 -2.52 -1.52
N ARG A 302 -31.37 -2.48 -1.91
CA ARG A 302 -30.91 -1.90 -3.17
C ARG A 302 -30.39 -3.00 -4.11
N LYS A 303 -30.46 -2.72 -5.41
CA LYS A 303 -29.93 -3.61 -6.46
C LYS A 303 -28.49 -3.20 -6.78
N LEU A 304 -27.56 -4.13 -6.63
CA LEU A 304 -26.18 -3.94 -7.05
C LEU A 304 -26.08 -4.05 -8.57
N LYS A 305 -25.50 -3.04 -9.22
CA LYS A 305 -25.31 -2.95 -10.67
C LYS A 305 -23.83 -3.01 -11.01
N ALA A 306 -23.48 -3.66 -12.11
CA ALA A 306 -22.13 -3.70 -12.61
C ALA A 306 -21.69 -2.32 -13.12
N VAL A 307 -20.39 -2.00 -12.93
CA VAL A 307 -19.78 -0.73 -13.33
C VAL A 307 -18.50 -0.97 -14.13
N ASN A 308 -18.20 -0.08 -15.08
CA ASN A 308 -16.96 -0.15 -15.83
C ASN A 308 -15.85 0.65 -15.12
N ILE A 309 -14.67 0.03 -15.03
CA ILE A 309 -13.50 0.57 -14.35
C ILE A 309 -12.32 0.57 -15.32
N THR A 310 -11.58 1.67 -15.36
CA THR A 310 -10.23 1.73 -15.94
C THR A 310 -9.30 2.28 -14.88
N THR A 311 -8.29 1.50 -14.48
CA THR A 311 -7.32 1.98 -13.50
C THR A 311 -6.44 3.08 -14.11
N ALA A 312 -6.11 4.09 -13.31
CA ALA A 312 -5.25 5.19 -13.73
C ALA A 312 -4.56 5.82 -12.51
N PRO A 313 -3.44 6.55 -12.69
CA PRO A 313 -2.87 7.37 -11.61
C PRO A 313 -3.90 8.33 -11.02
N HIS A 314 -3.74 8.67 -9.75
CA HIS A 314 -4.64 9.63 -9.08
C HIS A 314 -4.74 10.97 -9.87
N PRO A 315 -5.94 11.56 -10.02
CA PRO A 315 -7.23 11.23 -9.39
C PRO A 315 -8.07 10.16 -10.11
N GLY A 316 -7.48 9.39 -11.03
CA GLY A 316 -8.17 8.26 -11.66
C GLY A 316 -8.40 7.09 -10.69
N PHE A 317 -9.03 6.02 -11.21
CA PHE A 317 -9.41 4.89 -10.36
C PHE A 317 -8.17 4.11 -9.88
N PRO A 318 -8.00 3.96 -8.54
CA PRO A 318 -6.79 3.37 -7.99
C PRO A 318 -6.70 1.87 -8.29
N THR A 319 -5.57 1.43 -8.83
CA THR A 319 -5.29 0.01 -9.08
C THR A 319 -5.36 -0.84 -7.81
N ASP A 320 -5.15 -0.25 -6.61
CA ASP A 320 -5.28 -0.92 -5.31
C ASP A 320 -6.74 -1.27 -4.94
N MET A 321 -7.74 -0.75 -5.66
CA MET A 321 -9.16 -1.08 -5.51
C MET A 321 -9.69 -1.98 -6.63
N GLN A 322 -8.87 -2.33 -7.61
CA GLN A 322 -9.26 -3.10 -8.78
C GLN A 322 -9.86 -4.48 -8.38
N ALA A 323 -9.22 -5.20 -7.47
CA ALA A 323 -9.67 -6.53 -7.06
C ALA A 323 -11.01 -6.50 -6.30
N GLN A 324 -11.23 -5.50 -5.43
CA GLN A 324 -12.48 -5.32 -4.70
C GLN A 324 -13.65 -5.04 -5.66
N PHE A 325 -13.41 -4.21 -6.69
CA PHE A 325 -14.43 -3.96 -7.71
C PHE A 325 -14.60 -5.13 -8.70
N THR A 326 -13.62 -6.02 -8.83
CA THR A 326 -13.82 -7.31 -9.50
C THR A 326 -14.90 -8.12 -8.77
N LEU A 327 -14.81 -8.25 -7.45
CA LEU A 327 -15.84 -8.94 -6.65
C LEU A 327 -17.20 -8.25 -6.76
N LEU A 328 -17.23 -6.91 -6.68
CA LEU A 328 -18.46 -6.14 -6.85
C LEU A 328 -19.12 -6.47 -8.18
N ASN A 329 -18.39 -6.44 -9.29
CA ASN A 329 -18.91 -6.70 -10.63
C ASN A 329 -19.36 -8.15 -10.83
N ILE A 330 -18.69 -9.12 -10.20
CA ILE A 330 -19.08 -10.53 -10.24
C ILE A 330 -20.47 -10.74 -9.60
N LEU A 331 -20.79 -10.01 -8.54
CA LEU A 331 -22.03 -10.13 -7.78
C LEU A 331 -23.12 -9.14 -8.22
N ALA A 332 -22.78 -8.25 -9.12
CA ALA A 332 -23.68 -7.23 -9.62
C ALA A 332 -24.51 -7.71 -10.80
N SER A 333 -25.71 -7.15 -10.98
CA SER A 333 -26.50 -7.42 -12.17
C SER A 333 -25.89 -6.75 -13.40
N GLY A 334 -25.80 -7.50 -14.49
CA GLY A 334 -25.24 -7.08 -15.76
C GLY A 334 -23.79 -7.52 -15.96
N THR A 335 -23.12 -6.90 -16.92
CA THR A 335 -21.70 -7.17 -17.24
C THR A 335 -20.87 -5.98 -16.84
N GLY A 336 -19.83 -6.19 -16.05
CA GLY A 336 -18.84 -5.18 -15.68
C GLY A 336 -17.50 -5.44 -16.35
N ILE A 337 -16.86 -4.37 -16.83
CA ILE A 337 -15.56 -4.43 -17.50
C ILE A 337 -14.53 -3.69 -16.66
N ILE A 338 -13.40 -4.32 -16.40
CA ILE A 338 -12.27 -3.73 -15.68
C ILE A 338 -11.03 -3.78 -16.55
N THR A 339 -10.49 -2.61 -16.89
CA THR A 339 -9.23 -2.49 -17.64
C THR A 339 -8.12 -2.04 -16.70
N GLU A 340 -7.10 -2.89 -16.52
CA GLU A 340 -5.91 -2.60 -15.70
C GLU A 340 -4.82 -1.98 -16.58
N THR A 341 -4.42 -0.74 -16.27
CA THR A 341 -3.42 -0.01 -17.05
C THR A 341 -2.12 0.26 -16.30
N ILE A 342 -2.07 -0.08 -15.00
CA ILE A 342 -0.93 0.22 -14.13
C ILE A 342 -0.01 -1.00 -13.98
N PHE A 343 -0.59 -2.19 -13.77
CA PHE A 343 0.17 -3.43 -13.56
C PHE A 343 -0.36 -4.59 -14.40
N GLU A 344 0.48 -5.13 -15.25
CA GLU A 344 0.13 -6.12 -16.28
C GLU A 344 -0.38 -7.46 -15.72
N ASN A 345 0.02 -7.86 -14.51
CA ASN A 345 -0.32 -9.17 -13.91
C ASN A 345 -1.25 -9.07 -12.70
N ARG A 346 -2.13 -8.07 -12.64
CA ARG A 346 -2.92 -7.83 -11.42
C ARG A 346 -4.26 -8.55 -11.37
N PHE A 347 -4.47 -9.61 -12.14
CA PHE A 347 -5.67 -10.44 -12.14
C PHE A 347 -5.49 -11.81 -11.45
N MET A 348 -4.46 -12.00 -10.65
CA MET A 348 -4.15 -13.29 -9.99
C MET A 348 -5.24 -13.78 -9.03
N HIS A 349 -6.13 -12.92 -8.56
CA HIS A 349 -7.28 -13.27 -7.72
C HIS A 349 -8.44 -13.89 -8.53
N VAL A 350 -8.51 -13.65 -9.82
CA VAL A 350 -9.63 -14.08 -10.66
C VAL A 350 -9.75 -15.60 -10.72
N PRO A 351 -8.68 -16.39 -10.94
CA PRO A 351 -8.76 -17.85 -10.86
C PRO A 351 -9.29 -18.37 -9.52
N GLU A 352 -8.93 -17.70 -8.41
CA GLU A 352 -9.40 -18.11 -7.09
C GLU A 352 -10.90 -17.76 -6.89
N LEU A 353 -11.38 -16.63 -7.41
CA LEU A 353 -12.82 -16.32 -7.44
C LEU A 353 -13.60 -17.30 -8.33
N ILE A 354 -13.03 -17.73 -9.48
CA ILE A 354 -13.63 -18.75 -10.34
C ILE A 354 -13.75 -20.10 -9.59
N ARG A 355 -12.77 -20.46 -8.73
CA ARG A 355 -12.88 -21.64 -7.84
C ARG A 355 -14.06 -21.53 -6.86
N MET A 356 -14.47 -20.31 -6.51
CA MET A 356 -15.64 -20.04 -5.69
C MET A 356 -16.95 -19.95 -6.51
N GLY A 357 -16.90 -20.20 -7.81
CA GLY A 357 -18.08 -20.19 -8.71
C GLY A 357 -18.28 -18.89 -9.50
N ALA A 358 -17.36 -17.94 -9.43
CA ALA A 358 -17.47 -16.68 -10.19
C ALA A 358 -17.38 -16.92 -11.71
N VAL A 359 -18.12 -16.11 -12.48
CA VAL A 359 -18.09 -16.10 -13.94
C VAL A 359 -17.34 -14.86 -14.42
N ALA A 360 -16.11 -15.05 -14.84
CA ALA A 360 -15.24 -13.97 -15.30
C ALA A 360 -14.24 -14.47 -16.35
N GLU A 361 -13.85 -13.58 -17.28
CA GLU A 361 -12.95 -13.88 -18.40
C GLU A 361 -11.88 -12.78 -18.52
N ILE A 362 -10.62 -13.17 -18.66
CA ILE A 362 -9.50 -12.24 -18.84
C ILE A 362 -9.10 -12.19 -20.30
N GLU A 363 -9.11 -11.00 -20.90
CA GLU A 363 -8.65 -10.72 -22.25
C GLU A 363 -7.56 -9.64 -22.22
N GLY A 364 -6.30 -10.05 -22.28
CA GLY A 364 -5.15 -9.15 -22.19
C GLY A 364 -5.12 -8.43 -20.83
N ASN A 365 -5.27 -7.11 -20.85
CA ASN A 365 -5.35 -6.28 -19.64
C ASN A 365 -6.80 -5.95 -19.20
N THR A 366 -7.76 -6.65 -19.73
CA THR A 366 -9.18 -6.41 -19.48
C THR A 366 -9.82 -7.64 -18.86
N LEU A 367 -10.62 -7.44 -17.84
CA LEU A 367 -11.43 -8.46 -17.18
C LEU A 367 -12.91 -8.20 -17.45
N ILE A 368 -13.61 -9.18 -17.95
CA ILE A 368 -15.04 -9.18 -18.16
C ILE A 368 -15.70 -9.99 -17.05
N CYS A 369 -16.47 -9.34 -16.18
CA CYS A 369 -17.22 -9.96 -15.08
C CYS A 369 -18.67 -10.12 -15.49
N LYS A 370 -19.23 -11.32 -15.31
CA LYS A 370 -20.65 -11.61 -15.56
C LYS A 370 -21.35 -11.90 -14.23
N GLU A 371 -22.62 -11.56 -14.14
CA GLU A 371 -23.45 -11.79 -12.96
C GLU A 371 -23.35 -13.24 -12.46
N THR A 372 -22.94 -13.40 -11.21
CA THR A 372 -22.89 -14.66 -10.49
C THR A 372 -23.89 -14.58 -9.34
N LEU A 373 -24.88 -15.47 -9.33
CA LEU A 373 -25.98 -15.42 -8.37
C LEU A 373 -25.52 -15.74 -6.95
N GLU A 374 -24.59 -16.69 -6.81
CA GLU A 374 -24.11 -17.17 -5.52
C GLU A 374 -22.67 -17.67 -5.65
N LEU A 375 -21.82 -17.33 -4.66
CA LEU A 375 -20.50 -17.90 -4.51
C LEU A 375 -20.53 -19.04 -3.52
N SER A 376 -19.71 -20.07 -3.74
CA SER A 376 -19.57 -21.24 -2.87
C SER A 376 -18.25 -21.20 -2.10
N GLY A 377 -18.27 -21.68 -0.87
CA GLY A 377 -17.07 -21.87 -0.06
C GLY A 377 -16.07 -22.81 -0.72
N ALA A 378 -14.79 -22.46 -0.70
CA ALA A 378 -13.70 -23.22 -1.29
C ALA A 378 -12.39 -23.01 -0.52
N SER A 379 -11.41 -23.89 -0.77
CA SER A 379 -10.02 -23.58 -0.38
C SER A 379 -9.40 -22.70 -1.44
N VAL A 380 -8.99 -21.48 -1.08
CA VAL A 380 -8.40 -20.47 -1.96
C VAL A 380 -7.09 -19.94 -1.41
N MET A 381 -6.26 -19.39 -2.27
CA MET A 381 -4.91 -18.99 -1.93
C MET A 381 -4.72 -17.48 -2.13
N ALA A 382 -4.30 -16.79 -1.09
CA ALA A 382 -3.86 -15.41 -1.17
C ALA A 382 -2.62 -15.28 -2.07
N THR A 383 -2.65 -14.36 -3.03
CA THR A 383 -1.61 -14.20 -4.06
C THR A 383 -0.84 -12.90 -3.93
N ASP A 384 -1.51 -11.82 -3.57
CA ASP A 384 -0.94 -10.51 -3.27
C ASP A 384 -1.78 -9.78 -2.21
N LEU A 385 -1.28 -8.68 -1.70
CA LEU A 385 -1.86 -7.92 -0.61
C LEU A 385 -3.31 -7.47 -0.87
N ARG A 386 -3.61 -6.92 -2.05
CA ARG A 386 -4.93 -6.35 -2.37
C ARG A 386 -5.89 -7.38 -2.95
N ALA A 387 -5.38 -8.32 -3.75
CA ALA A 387 -6.16 -9.44 -4.25
C ALA A 387 -6.65 -10.34 -3.09
N SER A 388 -5.81 -10.55 -2.10
CA SER A 388 -6.10 -11.43 -0.97
C SER A 388 -7.28 -10.99 -0.13
N ILE A 389 -7.46 -9.69 0.12
CA ILE A 389 -8.61 -9.19 0.88
C ILE A 389 -9.92 -9.43 0.12
N THR A 390 -9.88 -9.39 -1.20
CA THR A 390 -11.06 -9.66 -2.04
C THR A 390 -11.57 -11.09 -1.84
N LEU A 391 -10.67 -12.06 -1.66
CA LEU A 391 -11.05 -13.45 -1.35
C LEU A 391 -11.69 -13.57 0.04
N VAL A 392 -11.23 -12.79 1.02
CA VAL A 392 -11.85 -12.73 2.36
C VAL A 392 -13.26 -12.12 2.28
N LEU A 393 -13.42 -11.04 1.50
CA LEU A 393 -14.76 -10.45 1.29
C LEU A 393 -15.69 -11.44 0.54
N ALA A 394 -15.20 -12.11 -0.49
CA ALA A 394 -15.97 -13.16 -1.19
C ALA A 394 -16.38 -14.27 -0.23
N ALA A 395 -15.47 -14.74 0.61
CA ALA A 395 -15.73 -15.77 1.61
C ALA A 395 -16.78 -15.35 2.65
N SER A 396 -16.84 -14.06 3.02
CA SER A 396 -17.78 -13.56 4.02
C SER A 396 -19.25 -13.64 3.58
N ILE A 397 -19.50 -13.80 2.27
CA ILE A 397 -20.83 -13.85 1.65
C ILE A 397 -21.10 -15.15 0.89
N ALA A 398 -20.10 -16.01 0.71
CA ALA A 398 -20.24 -17.28 0.03
C ALA A 398 -21.03 -18.29 0.87
N SER A 399 -21.74 -19.21 0.22
CA SER A 399 -22.38 -20.33 0.92
C SER A 399 -21.34 -21.36 1.38
N GLY A 400 -21.41 -21.77 2.65
CA GLY A 400 -20.50 -22.74 3.24
C GLY A 400 -19.21 -22.13 3.80
N ILE A 401 -18.15 -22.95 3.91
CA ILE A 401 -16.90 -22.59 4.55
C ILE A 401 -15.82 -22.38 3.50
N THR A 402 -15.11 -21.26 3.62
CA THR A 402 -13.91 -20.96 2.83
C THR A 402 -12.68 -21.00 3.71
N ILE A 403 -11.60 -21.62 3.21
CA ILE A 403 -10.27 -21.54 3.80
C ILE A 403 -9.39 -20.65 2.91
N VAL A 404 -8.90 -19.58 3.47
CA VAL A 404 -7.96 -18.68 2.77
C VAL A 404 -6.55 -18.94 3.27
N ASP A 405 -5.71 -19.52 2.42
CA ASP A 405 -4.30 -19.79 2.70
C ASP A 405 -3.42 -18.55 2.48
N ARG A 406 -2.20 -18.55 3.06
CA ARG A 406 -1.16 -17.51 2.86
C ARG A 406 -1.58 -16.11 3.30
N ILE A 407 -2.34 -15.99 4.38
CA ILE A 407 -2.88 -14.71 4.86
C ILE A 407 -1.81 -13.70 5.27
N TYR A 408 -0.54 -14.09 5.34
CA TYR A 408 0.57 -13.18 5.53
C TYR A 408 0.63 -12.06 4.46
N HIS A 409 0.04 -12.28 3.28
CA HIS A 409 -0.13 -11.23 2.28
C HIS A 409 -1.12 -10.15 2.76
N ILE A 410 -2.17 -10.54 3.46
CA ILE A 410 -3.18 -9.63 4.02
C ILE A 410 -2.56 -8.81 5.17
N ASP A 411 -1.80 -9.46 6.06
CA ASP A 411 -1.13 -8.84 7.21
C ASP A 411 -0.09 -7.76 6.81
N ARG A 412 0.26 -7.68 5.53
CA ARG A 412 1.11 -6.62 4.98
C ARG A 412 0.38 -5.31 4.75
N GLY A 413 -0.94 -5.30 4.67
CA GLY A 413 -1.69 -4.14 4.25
C GLY A 413 -3.00 -3.86 4.96
N TYR A 414 -3.47 -4.76 5.82
CA TYR A 414 -4.69 -4.60 6.59
C TYR A 414 -4.44 -4.94 8.06
N GLU A 415 -4.57 -3.95 8.92
CA GLU A 415 -4.35 -4.08 10.36
C GLU A 415 -5.56 -4.75 11.02
N ASN A 416 -5.32 -5.89 11.72
CA ASN A 416 -6.34 -6.62 12.49
C ASN A 416 -7.65 -6.86 11.72
N ILE A 417 -7.54 -7.20 10.43
CA ILE A 417 -8.68 -7.30 9.51
C ILE A 417 -9.74 -8.31 9.99
N ASP A 418 -9.32 -9.42 10.57
CA ASP A 418 -10.23 -10.43 11.12
C ASP A 418 -11.05 -9.89 12.29
N ASN A 419 -10.46 -9.08 13.18
CA ASN A 419 -11.19 -8.42 14.26
C ASN A 419 -12.18 -7.38 13.72
N LYS A 420 -11.78 -6.56 12.76
CA LYS A 420 -12.63 -5.55 12.12
C LYS A 420 -13.82 -6.20 11.40
N LEU A 421 -13.59 -7.30 10.68
CA LEU A 421 -14.66 -8.04 10.00
C LEU A 421 -15.60 -8.73 11.00
N ARG A 422 -15.09 -9.29 12.13
CA ARG A 422 -15.95 -9.84 13.20
C ARG A 422 -16.86 -8.78 13.81
N GLN A 423 -16.38 -7.55 14.01
CA GLN A 423 -17.20 -6.44 14.48
C GLN A 423 -18.35 -6.07 13.53
N LEU A 424 -18.18 -6.36 12.23
CA LEU A 424 -19.21 -6.18 11.22
C LEU A 424 -20.11 -7.43 11.03
N GLY A 425 -19.93 -8.47 11.85
CA GLY A 425 -20.73 -9.67 11.86
C GLY A 425 -20.18 -10.86 11.08
N VAL A 426 -18.97 -10.79 10.51
CA VAL A 426 -18.38 -11.92 9.77
C VAL A 426 -17.92 -13.02 10.71
N ASN A 427 -18.28 -14.27 10.42
CA ASN A 427 -17.75 -15.43 11.11
C ASN A 427 -16.38 -15.82 10.53
N ILE A 428 -15.32 -15.24 11.07
CA ILE A 428 -13.93 -15.40 10.64
C ILE A 428 -13.03 -15.80 11.80
N GLU A 429 -12.22 -16.81 11.59
CA GLU A 429 -11.25 -17.34 12.55
C GLU A 429 -9.87 -17.46 11.92
N ARG A 430 -8.83 -17.04 12.64
CA ARG A 430 -7.43 -17.29 12.26
C ARG A 430 -7.03 -18.66 12.79
N ILE A 431 -6.68 -19.58 11.92
CA ILE A 431 -6.26 -20.95 12.21
C ILE A 431 -4.83 -21.19 11.72
N LYS A 432 -4.16 -22.21 12.24
CA LYS A 432 -2.80 -22.62 11.85
C LYS A 432 -2.83 -23.65 10.73
#